data_343b0ac2d04d8a10de2190da75e4705e
#
_entry.id   343b0ac2d04d8a10de2190da75e4705e
#
_cell.length_a   1.000
_cell.length_b   1.000
_cell.length_c   1.000
_cell.angle_alpha   90.00
_cell.angle_beta   90.00
_cell.angle_gamma   90.00
#
_symmetry.space_group_name_H-M   'P 1'
#
loop_
_entity.id
_entity.type
_entity.pdbx_description
1 polymer ?
#
loop_
_entity_poly.entity_id
_entity_poly.type
_entity_poly.pdbx_seq_one_letter_code
_entity_poly.pdbx_strand_id
1 'polypeptide(L)'
;TLGIIEMRERYKSHSREIIVPFELDLELNNVVFTVPQRGDKKKLLDLSILNVKQYKADRLKQAEKLNPEQRSMRLLKEIQSELHLDKPPLQIECFDNSNIQGSDAVAACVVFKKAKPSKKDYRKYNIKTVVGPDDYASMKEVVRRRYQRAIEENSPLPDLIITDGGKGQMEV
;
A
#
# COMPACT_ATOMS: atom_id res chain seq x y z
N THR A 1 1.21 2.58 -32.02
CA THR A 1 0.91 2.75 -33.47
C THR A 1 -0.58 2.61 -33.75
N LEU A 2 -1.20 1.46 -33.44
CA LEU A 2 -2.64 1.24 -33.64
C LEU A 2 -3.52 2.27 -32.93
N GLY A 3 -3.22 2.68 -31.72
CA GLY A 3 -3.99 3.66 -30.97
C GLY A 3 -4.06 5.04 -31.62
N ILE A 4 -3.01 5.48 -32.33
CA ILE A 4 -3.03 6.76 -33.05
C ILE A 4 -4.02 6.70 -34.24
N ILE A 5 -4.02 5.60 -34.98
CA ILE A 5 -4.91 5.41 -36.12
C ILE A 5 -6.35 5.37 -35.62
N GLU A 6 -6.64 4.53 -34.61
CA GLU A 6 -7.96 4.41 -34.01
C GLU A 6 -8.48 5.76 -33.46
N MET A 7 -7.65 6.53 -32.77
CA MET A 7 -8.03 7.85 -32.26
C MET A 7 -8.31 8.85 -33.37
N ARG A 8 -7.53 8.83 -34.47
CA ARG A 8 -7.79 9.68 -35.63
C ARG A 8 -9.13 9.36 -36.29
N GLU A 9 -9.44 8.09 -36.47
CA GLU A 9 -10.72 7.64 -37.03
C GLU A 9 -11.88 8.02 -36.11
N ARG A 10 -11.76 7.69 -34.82
CA ARG A 10 -12.79 7.96 -33.81
C ARG A 10 -13.16 9.44 -33.69
N TYR A 11 -12.16 10.32 -33.73
CA TYR A 11 -12.35 11.77 -33.61
C TYR A 11 -12.38 12.48 -34.98
N LYS A 12 -12.34 11.75 -36.08
CA LYS A 12 -12.31 12.29 -37.46
C LYS A 12 -11.24 13.38 -37.62
N SER A 13 -10.07 13.14 -37.06
CA SER A 13 -8.98 14.12 -37.05
C SER A 13 -8.27 14.17 -38.39
N HIS A 14 -8.20 15.37 -38.97
CA HIS A 14 -7.46 15.68 -40.21
C HIS A 14 -6.16 16.42 -39.96
N SER A 15 -5.64 16.43 -38.73
CA SER A 15 -4.40 17.10 -38.38
C SER A 15 -3.23 16.57 -39.18
N ARG A 16 -2.43 17.48 -39.70
CA ARG A 16 -1.20 17.18 -40.46
C ARG A 16 0.03 17.03 -39.56
N GLU A 17 -0.10 17.37 -38.30
CA GLU A 17 0.95 17.22 -37.30
C GLU A 17 0.39 16.48 -36.08
N ILE A 18 1.18 15.52 -35.57
CA ILE A 18 0.89 14.79 -34.33
C ILE A 18 2.09 14.91 -33.42
N ILE A 19 1.86 15.44 -32.21
CA ILE A 19 2.88 15.56 -31.19
C ILE A 19 2.96 14.26 -30.40
N VAL A 20 4.17 13.69 -30.31
CA VAL A 20 4.41 12.40 -29.65
C VAL A 20 5.57 12.50 -28.66
N PRO A 21 5.63 11.64 -27.63
CA PRO A 21 6.67 11.69 -26.59
C PRO A 21 8.02 11.10 -27.02
N PHE A 22 8.04 10.28 -28.07
CA PHE A 22 9.22 9.59 -28.61
C PHE A 22 9.04 9.35 -30.10
N GLU A 23 10.11 9.05 -30.79
CA GLU A 23 10.10 8.72 -32.21
C GLU A 23 9.30 7.44 -32.46
N LEU A 24 8.49 7.47 -33.51
CA LEU A 24 7.66 6.33 -33.94
C LEU A 24 8.11 5.89 -35.31
N ASP A 25 8.30 4.58 -35.45
CA ASP A 25 8.45 3.93 -36.76
C ASP A 25 7.06 3.73 -37.39
N LEU A 26 6.46 4.82 -37.81
CA LEU A 26 5.14 4.87 -38.41
C LEU A 26 5.09 5.99 -39.45
N GLU A 27 4.76 5.62 -40.69
CA GLU A 27 4.46 6.57 -41.74
C GLU A 27 2.95 6.66 -41.97
N LEU A 28 2.41 7.86 -41.92
CA LEU A 28 1.04 8.15 -42.30
C LEU A 28 1.04 9.20 -43.39
N ASN A 29 0.25 8.97 -44.45
CA ASN A 29 0.14 9.89 -45.57
C ASN A 29 -0.24 11.32 -45.08
N ASN A 30 0.53 12.32 -45.44
CA ASN A 30 0.33 13.72 -45.09
C ASN A 30 0.32 14.03 -43.57
N VAL A 31 1.04 13.25 -42.77
CA VAL A 31 1.15 13.47 -41.31
C VAL A 31 2.62 13.50 -40.92
N VAL A 32 3.00 14.54 -40.14
CA VAL A 32 4.32 14.68 -39.53
C VAL A 32 4.22 14.34 -38.04
N PHE A 33 5.09 13.48 -37.55
CA PHE A 33 5.24 13.24 -36.14
C PHE A 33 6.31 14.15 -35.56
N THR A 34 5.99 14.89 -34.51
CA THR A 34 6.88 15.85 -33.84
C THR A 34 7.17 15.42 -32.41
N VAL A 35 8.45 15.28 -32.05
CA VAL A 35 8.91 15.07 -30.68
C VAL A 35 9.45 16.41 -30.14
N PRO A 36 8.64 17.21 -29.44
CA PRO A 36 9.03 18.53 -29.02
C PRO A 36 9.97 18.50 -27.82
N GLN A 37 11.07 19.24 -27.88
CA GLN A 37 12.02 19.38 -26.77
C GLN A 37 11.75 20.61 -25.91
N ARG A 38 11.13 21.69 -26.47
CA ARG A 38 10.87 22.97 -25.82
C ARG A 38 9.70 23.71 -26.45
N GLY A 39 9.25 24.78 -25.81
CA GLY A 39 8.18 25.64 -26.31
C GLY A 39 6.77 25.11 -26.07
N ASP A 40 5.77 25.68 -26.75
CA ASP A 40 4.36 25.40 -26.46
C ASP A 40 3.95 23.97 -26.83
N LYS A 41 4.53 23.40 -27.89
CA LYS A 41 4.29 21.99 -28.24
C LYS A 41 4.75 21.04 -27.11
N LYS A 42 5.88 21.38 -26.48
CA LYS A 42 6.35 20.60 -25.31
C LYS A 42 5.38 20.72 -24.13
N LYS A 43 4.89 21.92 -23.84
CA LYS A 43 3.90 22.14 -22.78
C LYS A 43 2.62 21.35 -23.03
N LEU A 44 2.13 21.33 -24.28
CA LEU A 44 0.95 20.54 -24.68
C LEU A 44 1.18 19.04 -24.50
N LEU A 45 2.35 18.54 -24.85
CA LEU A 45 2.72 17.15 -24.64
C LEU A 45 2.74 16.81 -23.15
N ASP A 46 3.36 17.64 -22.33
CA ASP A 46 3.45 17.43 -20.88
C ASP A 46 2.06 17.45 -20.22
N LEU A 47 1.18 18.35 -20.66
CA LEU A 47 -0.21 18.39 -20.23
C LEU A 47 -0.95 17.10 -20.62
N SER A 48 -0.76 16.62 -21.85
CA SER A 48 -1.35 15.37 -22.32
C SER A 48 -0.89 14.17 -21.49
N ILE A 49 0.41 14.09 -21.18
CA ILE A 49 0.99 13.05 -20.32
C ILE A 49 0.39 13.11 -18.90
N LEU A 50 0.23 14.33 -18.35
CA LEU A 50 -0.39 14.52 -17.05
C LEU A 50 -1.83 14.02 -17.04
N ASN A 51 -2.62 14.36 -18.07
CA ASN A 51 -4.01 13.93 -18.20
C ASN A 51 -4.12 12.40 -18.30
N VAL A 52 -3.22 11.74 -19.04
CA VAL A 52 -3.19 10.26 -19.12
C VAL A 52 -2.87 9.64 -17.77
N LYS A 53 -1.91 10.20 -17.03
CA LYS A 53 -1.59 9.73 -15.67
C LYS A 53 -2.79 9.87 -14.73
N GLN A 54 -3.47 11.01 -14.78
CA GLN A 54 -4.67 11.25 -13.97
C GLN A 54 -5.80 10.28 -14.35
N TYR A 55 -6.07 10.12 -15.63
CA TYR A 55 -7.09 9.17 -16.12
C TYR A 55 -6.80 7.73 -15.66
N LYS A 56 -5.53 7.29 -15.75
CA LYS A 56 -5.11 5.98 -15.27
C LYS A 56 -5.36 5.82 -13.76
N ALA A 57 -5.02 6.85 -12.97
CA ALA A 57 -5.25 6.85 -11.53
C ALA A 57 -6.75 6.77 -11.18
N ASP A 58 -7.58 7.52 -11.89
CA ASP A 58 -9.03 7.54 -11.66
C ASP A 58 -9.69 6.21 -12.06
N ARG A 59 -9.28 5.61 -13.19
CA ARG A 59 -9.73 4.27 -13.60
C ARG A 59 -9.33 3.20 -12.59
N LEU A 60 -8.11 3.28 -12.05
CA LEU A 60 -7.66 2.36 -11.01
C LEU A 60 -8.51 2.50 -9.74
N LYS A 61 -8.74 3.74 -9.27
CA LYS A 61 -9.62 4.01 -8.11
C LYS A 61 -11.04 3.49 -8.33
N GLN A 62 -11.58 3.64 -9.53
CA GLN A 62 -12.91 3.08 -9.86
C GLN A 62 -12.92 1.55 -9.82
N ALA A 63 -11.92 0.91 -10.42
CA ALA A 63 -11.79 -0.55 -10.40
C ALA A 63 -11.66 -1.08 -8.96
N GLU A 64 -10.91 -0.38 -8.09
CA GLU A 64 -10.76 -0.73 -6.68
C GLU A 64 -12.06 -0.59 -5.87
N LYS A 65 -12.90 0.40 -6.21
CA LYS A 65 -14.23 0.54 -5.59
C LYS A 65 -15.15 -0.63 -5.99
N LEU A 66 -15.02 -1.11 -7.22
CA LEU A 66 -15.81 -2.22 -7.73
C LEU A 66 -15.32 -3.59 -7.22
N ASN A 67 -14.03 -3.71 -6.88
CA ASN A 67 -13.45 -4.94 -6.37
C ASN A 67 -12.55 -4.69 -5.14
N PRO A 68 -13.14 -4.56 -3.94
CA PRO A 68 -12.40 -4.32 -2.70
C PRO A 68 -11.41 -5.43 -2.33
N GLU A 69 -11.63 -6.65 -2.80
CA GLU A 69 -10.73 -7.78 -2.55
C GLU A 69 -9.43 -7.64 -3.32
N GLN A 70 -9.49 -7.21 -4.58
CA GLN A 70 -8.29 -6.93 -5.38
C GLN A 70 -7.44 -5.82 -4.75
N ARG A 71 -8.09 -4.77 -4.22
CA ARG A 71 -7.41 -3.71 -3.49
C ARG A 71 -6.67 -4.25 -2.26
N SER A 72 -7.35 -5.07 -1.46
CA SER A 72 -6.76 -5.70 -0.28
C SER A 72 -5.56 -6.55 -0.64
N MET A 73 -5.68 -7.39 -1.67
CA MET A 73 -4.57 -8.24 -2.12
C MET A 73 -3.40 -7.44 -2.69
N ARG A 74 -3.66 -6.33 -3.37
CA ARG A 74 -2.59 -5.45 -3.85
C ARG A 74 -1.80 -4.85 -2.69
N LEU A 75 -2.47 -4.30 -1.67
CA LEU A 75 -1.81 -3.77 -0.47
C LEU A 75 -0.96 -4.83 0.24
N LEU A 76 -1.46 -6.06 0.38
CA LEU A 76 -0.70 -7.14 1.01
C LEU A 76 0.52 -7.56 0.18
N LYS A 77 0.44 -7.51 -1.15
CA LYS A 77 1.59 -7.75 -2.03
C LYS A 77 2.62 -6.61 -1.99
N GLU A 78 2.17 -5.37 -1.84
CA GLU A 78 3.06 -4.21 -1.63
C GLU A 78 3.84 -4.40 -0.31
N ILE A 79 3.16 -4.75 0.79
CA ILE A 79 3.80 -5.06 2.09
C ILE A 79 4.78 -6.23 1.95
N GLN A 80 4.39 -7.30 1.26
CA GLN A 80 5.25 -8.43 0.99
C GLN A 80 6.55 -8.01 0.30
N SER A 81 6.44 -7.19 -0.74
CA SER A 81 7.59 -6.73 -1.53
C SER A 81 8.52 -5.82 -0.71
N GLU A 82 7.95 -4.83 0.01
CA GLU A 82 8.73 -3.88 0.79
C GLU A 82 9.44 -4.53 1.99
N LEU A 83 8.83 -5.52 2.62
CA LEU A 83 9.40 -6.23 3.76
C LEU A 83 10.11 -7.53 3.38
N HIS A 84 10.22 -7.84 2.08
CA HIS A 84 10.85 -9.06 1.55
C HIS A 84 10.31 -10.35 2.19
N LEU A 85 8.98 -10.43 2.38
CA LEU A 85 8.33 -11.60 2.96
C LEU A 85 8.15 -12.70 1.90
N ASP A 86 8.21 -13.97 2.30
CA ASP A 86 8.00 -15.13 1.41
C ASP A 86 6.59 -15.17 0.82
N LYS A 87 5.60 -14.69 1.58
CA LYS A 87 4.18 -14.66 1.19
C LYS A 87 3.48 -13.38 1.65
N PRO A 88 2.36 -12.99 1.00
CA PRO A 88 1.57 -11.85 1.47
C PRO A 88 1.05 -12.09 2.88
N PRO A 89 1.22 -11.13 3.82
CA PRO A 89 0.78 -11.29 5.21
C PRO A 89 -0.74 -11.14 5.30
N LEU A 90 -1.46 -12.26 5.33
CA LEU A 90 -2.93 -12.26 5.39
C LEU A 90 -3.46 -11.90 6.78
N GLN A 91 -2.71 -12.23 7.84
CA GLN A 91 -3.01 -11.86 9.21
C GLN A 91 -1.84 -11.05 9.78
N ILE A 92 -2.14 -9.81 10.17
CA ILE A 92 -1.17 -8.88 10.75
C ILE A 92 -1.64 -8.51 12.15
N GLU A 93 -0.75 -8.58 13.14
CA GLU A 93 -1.00 -8.12 14.50
C GLU A 93 -0.07 -6.95 14.82
N CYS A 94 -0.64 -5.83 15.29
CA CYS A 94 0.12 -4.66 15.68
C CYS A 94 -0.05 -4.42 17.17
N PHE A 95 1.06 -4.16 17.86
CA PHE A 95 1.10 -3.91 19.30
C PHE A 95 1.54 -2.46 19.55
N ASP A 96 0.83 -1.82 20.46
CA ASP A 96 1.10 -0.46 20.90
C ASP A 96 0.96 -0.40 22.42
N ASN A 97 1.93 0.27 23.09
CA ASN A 97 1.91 0.49 24.53
C ASN A 97 1.48 1.92 24.83
N SER A 98 0.60 2.09 25.82
CA SER A 98 0.22 3.39 26.32
C SER A 98 0.44 3.46 27.82
N ASN A 99 1.35 4.35 28.23
CA ASN A 99 1.64 4.64 29.64
C ASN A 99 1.02 6.00 30.00
N ILE A 100 -0.02 6.00 30.84
CA ILE A 100 -0.56 7.23 31.40
C ILE A 100 0.17 7.48 32.74
N GLN A 101 1.23 8.29 32.71
CA GLN A 101 1.95 8.82 33.88
C GLN A 101 2.34 7.77 34.96
N GLY A 102 2.74 6.56 34.53
CA GLY A 102 3.30 5.55 35.44
C GLY A 102 2.28 4.74 36.24
N SER A 103 0.99 4.98 36.09
CA SER A 103 -0.08 4.14 36.66
C SER A 103 -0.90 3.47 35.55
N ASP A 104 -1.26 2.21 35.76
CA ASP A 104 -2.12 1.44 34.85
C ASP A 104 -1.61 1.33 33.40
N ALA A 105 -0.35 0.93 33.22
CA ALA A 105 0.21 0.67 31.92
C ALA A 105 -0.63 -0.37 31.15
N VAL A 106 -1.05 0.00 29.96
CA VAL A 106 -1.88 -0.84 29.09
C VAL A 106 -1.23 -0.99 27.71
N ALA A 107 -1.44 -2.15 27.10
CA ALA A 107 -1.08 -2.36 25.71
C ALA A 107 -2.30 -2.80 24.89
N ALA A 108 -2.33 -2.42 23.65
CA ALA A 108 -3.33 -2.83 22.69
C ALA A 108 -2.71 -3.74 21.63
N CYS A 109 -3.44 -4.80 21.28
CA CYS A 109 -3.18 -5.58 20.08
C CYS A 109 -4.33 -5.40 19.11
N VAL A 110 -4.03 -4.80 17.95
CA VAL A 110 -4.96 -4.67 16.85
C VAL A 110 -4.67 -5.71 15.79
N VAL A 111 -5.71 -6.27 15.19
CA VAL A 111 -5.61 -7.39 14.26
C VAL A 111 -6.21 -6.99 12.92
N PHE A 112 -5.44 -7.20 11.85
CA PHE A 112 -5.91 -7.10 10.48
C PHE A 112 -5.94 -8.48 9.84
N LYS A 113 -7.05 -8.79 9.14
CA LYS A 113 -7.19 -10.00 8.33
C LYS A 113 -7.55 -9.60 6.90
N LYS A 114 -6.75 -10.04 5.92
CA LYS A 114 -6.89 -9.68 4.50
C LYS A 114 -6.99 -8.17 4.29
N ALA A 115 -6.07 -7.41 4.92
CA ALA A 115 -5.99 -5.96 4.93
C ALA A 115 -7.23 -5.22 5.48
N LYS A 116 -8.10 -5.90 6.24
CA LYS A 116 -9.26 -5.29 6.90
C LYS A 116 -9.13 -5.42 8.42
N PRO A 117 -9.49 -4.39 9.21
CA PRO A 117 -9.46 -4.48 10.66
C PRO A 117 -10.44 -5.54 11.17
N SER A 118 -9.97 -6.46 12.00
CA SER A 118 -10.78 -7.50 12.63
C SER A 118 -11.03 -7.15 14.09
N LYS A 119 -11.95 -6.22 14.32
CA LYS A 119 -12.21 -5.66 15.67
C LYS A 119 -12.53 -6.70 16.74
N LYS A 120 -13.16 -7.83 16.38
CA LYS A 120 -13.47 -8.93 17.29
C LYS A 120 -12.21 -9.62 17.85
N ASP A 121 -11.11 -9.53 17.12
CA ASP A 121 -9.84 -10.14 17.49
C ASP A 121 -8.91 -9.16 18.25
N TYR A 122 -9.31 -7.89 18.39
CA TYR A 122 -8.57 -6.91 19.18
C TYR A 122 -8.49 -7.33 20.64
N ARG A 123 -7.37 -7.05 21.29
CA ARG A 123 -7.16 -7.33 22.71
C ARG A 123 -6.53 -6.12 23.39
N LYS A 124 -6.93 -5.92 24.63
CA LYS A 124 -6.31 -4.99 25.57
C LYS A 124 -5.62 -5.82 26.66
N TYR A 125 -4.42 -5.43 26.99
CA TYR A 125 -3.62 -6.07 28.03
C TYR A 125 -3.29 -5.06 29.12
N ASN A 126 -3.63 -5.38 30.36
CA ASN A 126 -3.10 -4.69 31.51
C ASN A 126 -1.72 -5.28 31.81
N ILE A 127 -0.72 -4.45 31.94
CA ILE A 127 0.63 -4.84 32.33
C ILE A 127 0.60 -5.29 33.81
N LYS A 128 1.21 -6.41 34.13
CA LYS A 128 1.12 -7.01 35.46
C LYS A 128 2.45 -7.12 36.19
N THR A 129 3.52 -7.35 35.45
CA THR A 129 4.82 -7.72 36.04
C THR A 129 5.84 -6.59 35.98
N VAL A 130 5.58 -5.53 35.20
CA VAL A 130 6.50 -4.41 35.01
C VAL A 130 6.13 -3.28 35.95
N VAL A 131 7.10 -2.83 36.73
CA VAL A 131 6.95 -1.69 37.64
C VAL A 131 7.68 -0.50 37.05
N GLY A 132 7.00 0.62 36.85
CA GLY A 132 7.54 1.84 36.28
C GLY A 132 7.41 1.93 34.74
N PRO A 133 7.95 3.00 34.14
CA PRO A 133 7.81 3.28 32.69
C PRO A 133 8.87 2.51 31.89
N ASP A 134 8.73 1.20 31.80
CA ASP A 134 9.56 0.32 30.96
C ASP A 134 8.73 -0.24 29.80
N ASP A 135 8.77 0.47 28.67
CA ASP A 135 8.02 0.11 27.45
C ASP A 135 8.52 -1.21 26.85
N TYR A 136 9.83 -1.51 26.99
CA TYR A 136 10.41 -2.75 26.51
C TYR A 136 9.91 -3.97 27.27
N ALA A 137 10.02 -3.94 28.62
CA ALA A 137 9.54 -5.03 29.45
C ALA A 137 8.02 -5.21 29.31
N SER A 138 7.27 -4.11 29.17
CA SER A 138 5.82 -4.12 28.96
C SER A 138 5.45 -4.79 27.62
N MET A 139 6.13 -4.46 26.55
CA MET A 139 5.91 -5.08 25.23
C MET A 139 6.25 -6.57 25.28
N LYS A 140 7.37 -6.93 25.88
CA LYS A 140 7.79 -8.32 26.08
C LYS A 140 6.73 -9.15 26.82
N GLU A 141 6.20 -8.63 27.93
CA GLU A 141 5.14 -9.29 28.70
C GLU A 141 3.92 -9.56 27.80
N VAL A 142 3.47 -8.54 27.05
CA VAL A 142 2.25 -8.64 26.26
C VAL A 142 2.39 -9.60 25.09
N VAL A 143 3.48 -9.48 24.32
CA VAL A 143 3.77 -10.35 23.17
C VAL A 143 3.87 -11.81 23.64
N ARG A 144 4.62 -12.05 24.73
CA ARG A 144 4.74 -13.39 25.30
C ARG A 144 3.38 -13.97 25.73
N ARG A 145 2.58 -13.22 26.47
CA ARG A 145 1.23 -13.66 26.90
C ARG A 145 0.31 -13.94 25.72
N ARG A 146 0.38 -13.12 24.67
CA ARG A 146 -0.42 -13.31 23.45
C ARG A 146 -0.09 -14.63 22.77
N TYR A 147 1.19 -14.89 22.51
CA TYR A 147 1.58 -16.05 21.71
C TYR A 147 1.71 -17.33 22.53
N GLN A 148 2.04 -17.26 23.81
CA GLN A 148 1.93 -18.42 24.67
C GLN A 148 0.48 -18.95 24.68
N ARG A 149 -0.49 -18.06 24.86
CA ARG A 149 -1.91 -18.44 24.81
C ARG A 149 -2.33 -18.96 23.42
N ALA A 150 -1.86 -18.34 22.34
CA ALA A 150 -2.16 -18.79 20.98
C ALA A 150 -1.63 -20.21 20.74
N ILE A 151 -0.45 -20.54 21.26
CA ILE A 151 0.14 -21.89 21.17
C ILE A 151 -0.69 -22.90 22.01
N GLU A 152 -1.04 -22.55 23.25
CA GLU A 152 -1.84 -23.39 24.13
C GLU A 152 -3.23 -23.69 23.55
N GLU A 153 -3.83 -22.69 22.88
CA GLU A 153 -5.15 -22.82 22.23
C GLU A 153 -5.07 -23.41 20.81
N ASN A 154 -3.88 -23.76 20.29
CA ASN A 154 -3.64 -24.15 18.89
C ASN A 154 -4.24 -23.15 17.89
N SER A 155 -4.23 -21.87 18.24
CA SER A 155 -4.70 -20.80 17.36
C SER A 155 -3.66 -20.46 16.29
N PRO A 156 -4.08 -20.09 15.05
CA PRO A 156 -3.12 -19.72 14.02
C PRO A 156 -2.32 -18.48 14.42
N LEU A 157 -1.01 -18.55 14.20
CA LEU A 157 -0.11 -17.41 14.39
C LEU A 157 -0.27 -16.40 13.25
N PRO A 158 0.03 -15.11 13.47
CA PRO A 158 0.01 -14.10 12.42
C PRO A 158 1.16 -14.31 11.42
N ASP A 159 0.96 -13.80 10.20
CA ASP A 159 2.00 -13.79 9.17
C ASP A 159 3.01 -12.63 9.37
N LEU A 160 2.59 -11.57 10.08
CA LEU A 160 3.41 -10.39 10.38
C LEU A 160 3.03 -9.82 11.74
N ILE A 161 4.05 -9.51 12.54
CA ILE A 161 3.91 -8.80 13.82
C ILE A 161 4.57 -7.44 13.66
N ILE A 162 3.88 -6.38 14.09
CA ILE A 162 4.38 -5.01 14.11
C ILE A 162 4.34 -4.52 15.56
N THR A 163 5.45 -4.03 16.06
CA THR A 163 5.53 -3.39 17.36
C THR A 163 5.95 -1.94 17.19
N ASP A 164 5.33 -1.03 17.95
CA ASP A 164 5.82 0.35 18.05
C ASP A 164 7.04 0.37 18.95
N GLY A 165 8.21 0.71 18.35
CA GLY A 165 9.47 0.80 19.11
C GLY A 165 10.74 0.64 18.28
N GLY A 166 11.86 0.88 18.94
CA GLY A 166 13.20 0.81 18.35
C GLY A 166 13.81 -0.60 18.33
N LYS A 167 15.10 -0.69 17.91
CA LYS A 167 15.83 -1.96 17.77
C LYS A 167 15.80 -2.85 19.04
N GLY A 168 15.78 -2.26 20.24
CA GLY A 168 15.72 -3.03 21.49
C GLY A 168 14.41 -3.80 21.68
N GLN A 169 13.32 -3.40 21.04
CA GLN A 169 12.04 -4.09 21.14
C GLN A 169 11.90 -5.26 20.15
N MET A 170 12.85 -5.40 19.21
CA MET A 170 12.89 -6.52 18.27
C MET A 170 13.56 -7.78 18.83
N GLU A 171 14.20 -7.70 20.00
CA GLU A 171 14.85 -8.84 20.69
C GLU A 171 13.91 -9.56 21.67
N VAL A 172 12.62 -9.24 21.62
CA VAL A 172 11.57 -9.87 22.42
C VAL A 172 11.15 -11.21 21.80
#